data_12e5033c2fa1e85d3567cc391dfcd2af
#
_entry.id   12e5033c2fa1e85d3567cc391dfcd2af
#
_cell.length_a   1.000
_cell.length_b   1.000
_cell.length_c   1.000
_cell.angle_alpha   90.00
_cell.angle_beta   90.00
_cell.angle_gamma   90.00
#
_symmetry.space_group_name_H-M   'P 1'
#
loop_
_entity.id
_entity.type
_entity.pdbx_description
1 polymer ?
#
loop_
_entity_poly.entity_id
_entity_poly.type
_entity_poly.pdbx_seq_one_letter_code
_entity_poly.pdbx_strand_id
1 'polypeptide(L)'
;MRVRALVLALPLAVGVLLAGCGSGGTSTPTSSSAATTPATLGPSVPAATAVAAPVPADQLPTASGAFGEKPTITFPSTDPPPSLQRVILSEGTGPVTQSGDWLITNYLGQIWGGDVFDNSYDRGATSAFQIGVGKVVPGWDVGLVGVPVGSRVMLSLPPADGYGSAGKSDAKIGGTDTLVFVVDIVNAIGPSAAGQSDAEVQPAPANAPQVSGDLGGPATITVPAGTPEPATPSVTVLAKGTGAATQLGQVLVQYSAVTWTGQDAGSTWTTAPAQGGGPQELPVATGGPFEGLVGVPLGSRVLVQVPGQTDPSSGQSQPAIAAVVDLLYQTTVTPAATPSGSAPASGSAPASGSAPASAAPSSAAPTS
;
A
#
# COMPACT_ATOMS: atom_id res chain seq x y z
N MET A 1 -14.85 -12.50 27.96
CA MET A 1 -14.50 -12.06 26.59
C MET A 1 -12.98 -12.02 26.51
N ARG A 2 -12.38 -12.91 25.73
CA ARG A 2 -10.93 -13.01 25.62
C ARG A 2 -10.51 -12.16 24.41
N VAL A 3 -9.88 -11.03 24.69
CA VAL A 3 -9.27 -10.15 23.67
C VAL A 3 -8.04 -10.91 23.15
N ARG A 4 -8.08 -11.32 21.87
CA ARG A 4 -6.91 -11.84 21.16
C ARG A 4 -6.07 -10.64 20.73
N ALA A 5 -4.94 -10.45 21.39
CA ALA A 5 -3.90 -9.51 20.92
C ALA A 5 -3.35 -10.04 19.58
N LEU A 6 -3.57 -9.28 18.53
CA LEU A 6 -2.99 -9.51 17.21
C LEU A 6 -1.55 -8.97 17.28
N VAL A 7 -0.58 -9.87 17.40
CA VAL A 7 0.84 -9.51 17.32
C VAL A 7 1.17 -9.27 15.85
N LEU A 8 1.28 -7.99 15.47
CA LEU A 8 1.81 -7.61 14.16
C LEU A 8 3.33 -7.73 14.21
N ALA A 9 3.86 -8.81 13.65
CA ALA A 9 5.30 -8.96 13.44
C ALA A 9 5.73 -8.06 12.27
N LEU A 10 6.54 -7.05 12.54
CA LEU A 10 7.35 -6.40 11.51
C LEU A 10 8.30 -7.48 10.93
N PRO A 11 8.43 -7.64 9.62
CA PRO A 11 9.44 -8.52 9.06
C PRO A 11 10.82 -7.87 9.21
N LEU A 12 11.49 -8.14 10.34
CA LEU A 12 12.91 -7.90 10.48
C LEU A 12 13.63 -8.99 9.70
N ALA A 13 14.08 -8.71 8.49
CA ALA A 13 14.96 -9.58 7.72
C ALA A 13 16.38 -9.51 8.31
N VAL A 14 16.62 -10.25 9.40
CA VAL A 14 17.98 -10.45 9.91
C VAL A 14 18.60 -11.55 9.08
N GLY A 15 19.40 -11.18 8.08
CA GLY A 15 20.28 -12.07 7.33
C GLY A 15 21.48 -12.48 8.18
N VAL A 16 21.41 -13.63 8.86
CA VAL A 16 22.59 -14.23 9.49
C VAL A 16 23.40 -14.96 8.44
N LEU A 17 24.50 -14.37 8.00
CA LEU A 17 25.56 -15.03 7.26
C LEU A 17 26.40 -15.88 8.22
N LEU A 18 26.14 -17.18 8.27
CA LEU A 18 27.03 -18.14 8.90
C LEU A 18 28.05 -18.61 7.85
N ALA A 19 29.26 -18.07 7.92
CA ALA A 19 30.43 -18.65 7.28
C ALA A 19 30.95 -19.80 8.15
N GLY A 20 30.75 -21.04 7.72
CA GLY A 20 31.30 -22.24 8.33
C GLY A 20 32.17 -22.96 7.34
N CYS A 21 33.48 -22.83 7.45
CA CYS A 21 34.46 -23.75 6.85
C CYS A 21 34.53 -25.05 7.67
N GLY A 22 34.42 -26.19 7.01
CA GLY A 22 34.66 -27.50 7.62
C GLY A 22 34.78 -28.58 6.56
N SER A 23 36.00 -29.05 6.40
CA SER A 23 36.45 -30.06 5.45
C SER A 23 36.10 -31.50 5.87
N GLY A 24 35.82 -32.36 4.87
CA GLY A 24 36.24 -33.76 4.83
C GLY A 24 35.21 -34.83 5.17
N GLY A 25 35.04 -35.76 4.24
CA GLY A 25 34.50 -37.08 4.54
C GLY A 25 33.54 -37.68 3.52
N THR A 26 34.08 -38.44 2.59
CA THR A 26 33.44 -39.39 1.66
C THR A 26 32.54 -40.40 2.36
N SER A 27 31.31 -40.59 1.89
CA SER A 27 30.68 -41.93 1.75
C SER A 27 29.33 -41.79 1.04
N THR A 28 29.22 -42.44 -0.09
CA THR A 28 27.98 -42.73 -0.84
C THR A 28 27.08 -43.70 -0.08
N PRO A 29 25.75 -43.52 -0.13
CA PRO A 29 24.94 -44.65 -0.51
C PRO A 29 24.00 -44.29 -1.67
N THR A 30 24.02 -45.17 -2.64
CA THR A 30 23.08 -45.32 -3.73
C THR A 30 21.69 -45.59 -3.18
N SER A 31 20.74 -44.73 -3.49
CA SER A 31 19.31 -44.99 -3.38
C SER A 31 18.61 -44.48 -4.63
N SER A 32 18.21 -45.42 -5.44
CA SER A 32 17.33 -45.29 -6.59
C SER A 32 16.01 -44.74 -6.12
N SER A 33 15.67 -43.49 -6.47
CA SER A 33 14.33 -42.92 -6.37
C SER A 33 13.86 -42.62 -7.79
N ALA A 34 12.72 -43.21 -8.13
CA ALA A 34 12.04 -43.04 -9.39
C ALA A 34 11.84 -41.57 -9.69
N ALA A 35 12.35 -41.11 -10.80
CA ALA A 35 12.09 -39.78 -11.36
C ALA A 35 10.62 -39.68 -11.74
N THR A 36 9.85 -38.99 -10.95
CA THR A 36 8.54 -38.43 -11.36
C THR A 36 8.85 -37.32 -12.35
N THR A 37 8.57 -37.54 -13.61
CA THR A 37 8.69 -36.56 -14.67
C THR A 37 7.83 -35.36 -14.30
N PRO A 38 8.38 -34.14 -14.19
CA PRO A 38 7.54 -32.95 -14.02
C PRO A 38 6.69 -32.80 -15.27
N ALA A 39 5.38 -32.58 -15.11
CA ALA A 39 4.50 -32.23 -16.20
C ALA A 39 5.13 -31.06 -16.96
N THR A 40 5.30 -31.22 -18.26
CA THR A 40 5.78 -30.19 -19.16
C THR A 40 4.76 -29.03 -19.11
N LEU A 41 5.13 -27.99 -18.38
CA LEU A 41 4.44 -26.70 -18.47
C LEU A 41 4.64 -26.27 -19.93
N GLY A 42 3.53 -26.00 -20.64
CA GLY A 42 3.59 -25.40 -21.96
C GLY A 42 4.48 -24.16 -21.95
N PRO A 43 4.99 -23.70 -23.09
CA PRO A 43 5.90 -22.58 -23.15
C PRO A 43 5.24 -21.35 -22.49
N SER A 44 5.73 -20.97 -21.30
CA SER A 44 5.33 -19.71 -20.67
C SER A 44 5.85 -18.59 -21.55
N VAL A 45 4.96 -17.77 -22.09
CA VAL A 45 5.36 -16.54 -22.78
C VAL A 45 6.11 -15.68 -21.75
N PRO A 46 7.34 -15.24 -22.02
CA PRO A 46 8.07 -14.37 -21.10
C PRO A 46 7.30 -13.06 -20.91
N ALA A 47 7.25 -12.55 -19.69
CA ALA A 47 6.69 -11.22 -19.40
C ALA A 47 7.42 -10.16 -20.23
N ALA A 48 6.69 -9.10 -20.62
CA ALA A 48 7.27 -8.00 -21.38
C ALA A 48 8.35 -7.28 -20.55
N THR A 49 9.46 -6.95 -21.19
CA THR A 49 10.51 -6.11 -20.61
C THR A 49 10.40 -4.66 -21.05
N ALA A 50 9.54 -4.38 -22.01
CA ALA A 50 9.24 -3.04 -22.55
C ALA A 50 7.81 -3.00 -23.10
N VAL A 51 7.25 -1.80 -23.17
CA VAL A 51 5.99 -1.56 -23.89
C VAL A 51 6.21 -1.85 -25.37
N ALA A 52 5.35 -2.65 -25.97
CA ALA A 52 5.44 -2.98 -27.37
C ALA A 52 5.09 -1.78 -28.28
N ALA A 53 5.47 -1.84 -29.53
CA ALA A 53 5.03 -0.87 -30.53
C ALA A 53 3.48 -0.81 -30.55
N PRO A 54 2.89 0.39 -30.68
CA PRO A 54 1.43 0.54 -30.67
C PRO A 54 0.79 -0.27 -31.82
N VAL A 55 -0.28 -0.99 -31.47
CA VAL A 55 -1.17 -1.58 -32.48
C VAL A 55 -2.16 -0.51 -32.98
N PRO A 56 -2.87 -0.75 -34.12
CA PRO A 56 -3.93 0.15 -34.60
C PRO A 56 -4.95 0.45 -33.49
N ALA A 57 -5.42 1.70 -33.48
CA ALA A 57 -6.31 2.18 -32.39
C ALA A 57 -7.66 1.45 -32.34
N ASP A 58 -8.15 0.92 -33.46
CA ASP A 58 -9.36 0.11 -33.59
C ASP A 58 -9.22 -1.29 -32.95
N GLN A 59 -8.00 -1.72 -32.65
CA GLN A 59 -7.70 -2.97 -31.92
C GLN A 59 -7.54 -2.77 -30.43
N LEU A 60 -7.68 -1.54 -29.92
CA LEU A 60 -7.55 -1.24 -28.49
C LEU A 60 -8.89 -0.78 -27.91
N PRO A 61 -9.14 -1.04 -26.63
CA PRO A 61 -10.29 -0.45 -25.95
C PRO A 61 -10.22 1.07 -25.94
N THR A 62 -11.37 1.69 -25.75
CA THR A 62 -11.48 3.12 -25.45
C THR A 62 -11.95 3.30 -24.01
N ALA A 63 -11.59 4.40 -23.39
CA ALA A 63 -12.06 4.73 -22.05
C ALA A 63 -12.66 6.14 -22.04
N SER A 64 -13.82 6.28 -21.39
CA SER A 64 -14.47 7.57 -21.14
C SER A 64 -14.13 8.12 -19.76
N GLY A 65 -14.54 9.35 -19.45
CA GLY A 65 -14.32 10.04 -18.21
C GLY A 65 -13.01 10.83 -18.19
N ALA A 66 -13.01 11.94 -17.48
CA ALA A 66 -11.82 12.76 -17.28
C ALA A 66 -10.91 12.19 -16.18
N PHE A 67 -9.67 12.70 -16.09
CA PHE A 67 -8.77 12.41 -14.98
C PHE A 67 -9.46 12.63 -13.63
N GLY A 68 -9.36 11.66 -12.72
CA GLY A 68 -10.03 11.66 -11.42
C GLY A 68 -11.45 11.11 -11.40
N GLU A 69 -12.09 10.91 -12.56
CA GLU A 69 -13.42 10.31 -12.67
C GLU A 69 -13.35 8.81 -12.97
N LYS A 70 -14.28 8.02 -12.42
CA LYS A 70 -14.36 6.57 -12.72
C LYS A 70 -14.57 6.35 -14.22
N PRO A 71 -13.65 5.68 -14.92
CA PRO A 71 -13.78 5.44 -16.35
C PRO A 71 -14.81 4.35 -16.65
N THR A 72 -15.33 4.38 -17.88
CA THR A 72 -16.03 3.26 -18.51
C THR A 72 -15.19 2.79 -19.70
N ILE A 73 -14.86 1.51 -19.73
CA ILE A 73 -14.06 0.90 -20.80
C ILE A 73 -15.02 0.28 -21.83
N THR A 74 -14.80 0.61 -23.10
CA THR A 74 -15.52 0.01 -24.25
C THR A 74 -14.53 -0.80 -25.08
N PHE A 75 -14.82 -2.07 -25.28
CA PHE A 75 -13.95 -3.01 -25.98
C PHE A 75 -14.29 -3.08 -27.46
N PRO A 76 -13.28 -3.23 -28.35
CA PRO A 76 -13.51 -3.57 -29.75
C PRO A 76 -14.00 -5.03 -29.88
N SER A 77 -14.48 -5.40 -31.06
CA SER A 77 -14.89 -6.77 -31.38
C SER A 77 -13.70 -7.69 -31.72
N THR A 78 -12.49 -7.19 -31.73
CA THR A 78 -11.26 -7.92 -32.05
C THR A 78 -10.71 -8.64 -30.80
N ASP A 79 -9.89 -9.67 -31.03
CA ASP A 79 -9.12 -10.29 -29.96
C ASP A 79 -8.12 -9.31 -29.35
N PRO A 80 -7.77 -9.49 -28.05
CA PRO A 80 -6.79 -8.64 -27.40
C PRO A 80 -5.40 -8.76 -28.04
N PRO A 81 -4.61 -7.67 -28.09
CA PRO A 81 -3.22 -7.71 -28.52
C PRO A 81 -2.40 -8.72 -27.68
N PRO A 82 -1.50 -9.49 -28.31
CA PRO A 82 -0.72 -10.51 -27.63
C PRO A 82 0.46 -9.94 -26.80
N SER A 83 0.67 -8.63 -26.82
CA SER A 83 1.76 -7.93 -26.13
C SER A 83 1.26 -6.76 -25.33
N LEU A 84 2.03 -6.36 -24.28
CA LEU A 84 1.74 -5.18 -23.45
C LEU A 84 1.57 -3.93 -24.31
N GLN A 85 0.40 -3.30 -24.22
CA GLN A 85 0.11 -2.03 -24.87
C GLN A 85 -0.11 -0.94 -23.83
N ARG A 86 0.39 0.26 -24.12
CA ARG A 86 0.17 1.47 -23.32
C ARG A 86 -0.37 2.60 -24.19
N VAL A 87 -1.44 3.21 -23.75
CA VAL A 87 -2.02 4.41 -24.37
C VAL A 87 -2.09 5.52 -23.32
N ILE A 88 -1.49 6.67 -23.59
CA ILE A 88 -1.67 7.87 -22.79
C ILE A 88 -2.97 8.52 -23.25
N LEU A 89 -4.02 8.42 -22.40
CA LEU A 89 -5.35 8.98 -22.70
C LEU A 89 -5.37 10.49 -22.47
N SER A 90 -4.67 10.95 -21.44
CA SER A 90 -4.37 12.36 -21.19
C SER A 90 -2.98 12.47 -20.59
N GLU A 91 -2.17 13.39 -21.08
CA GLU A 91 -0.81 13.60 -20.58
C GLU A 91 -0.81 14.61 -19.44
N GLY A 92 -0.14 14.25 -18.35
CA GLY A 92 0.13 15.13 -17.22
C GLY A 92 1.34 16.02 -17.46
N THR A 93 1.54 16.98 -16.56
CA THR A 93 2.67 17.93 -16.61
C THR A 93 3.62 17.80 -15.41
N GLY A 94 3.40 16.83 -14.54
CA GLY A 94 4.21 16.59 -13.36
C GLY A 94 5.53 15.87 -13.67
N PRO A 95 6.31 15.53 -12.63
CA PRO A 95 7.53 14.75 -12.78
C PRO A 95 7.27 13.42 -13.48
N VAL A 96 8.26 12.95 -14.25
CA VAL A 96 8.18 11.65 -14.92
C VAL A 96 8.48 10.53 -13.93
N THR A 97 7.61 9.53 -13.88
CA THR A 97 7.72 8.37 -13.00
C THR A 97 8.96 7.53 -13.30
N GLN A 98 9.58 6.99 -12.27
CA GLN A 98 10.81 6.20 -12.35
C GLN A 98 10.64 4.84 -11.68
N SER A 99 11.53 3.91 -11.99
CA SER A 99 11.63 2.64 -11.28
C SER A 99 11.94 2.88 -9.80
N GLY A 100 11.19 2.23 -8.92
CA GLY A 100 11.29 2.40 -7.47
C GLY A 100 10.32 3.43 -6.89
N ASP A 101 9.64 4.23 -7.72
CA ASP A 101 8.64 5.19 -7.23
C ASP A 101 7.42 4.46 -6.64
N TRP A 102 6.90 5.04 -5.56
CA TRP A 102 5.57 4.77 -5.08
C TRP A 102 4.57 5.67 -5.80
N LEU A 103 3.74 5.07 -6.63
CA LEU A 103 2.65 5.78 -7.31
C LEU A 103 1.42 5.81 -6.43
N ILE A 104 0.84 7.01 -6.32
CA ILE A 104 -0.49 7.21 -5.74
C ILE A 104 -1.45 7.31 -6.93
N THR A 105 -2.39 6.38 -7.01
CA THR A 105 -3.23 6.22 -8.21
C THR A 105 -4.70 6.09 -7.88
N ASN A 106 -5.54 6.56 -8.81
CA ASN A 106 -6.86 6.00 -9.00
C ASN A 106 -6.81 5.03 -10.19
N TYR A 107 -7.53 3.93 -10.12
CA TYR A 107 -7.51 2.94 -11.18
C TYR A 107 -8.81 2.14 -11.28
N LEU A 108 -9.03 1.59 -12.45
CA LEU A 108 -10.03 0.58 -12.73
C LEU A 108 -9.38 -0.55 -13.52
N GLY A 109 -9.55 -1.79 -13.06
CA GLY A 109 -9.10 -3.01 -13.74
C GLY A 109 -10.29 -3.84 -14.19
N GLN A 110 -10.29 -4.24 -15.48
CA GLN A 110 -11.34 -5.01 -16.10
C GLN A 110 -10.75 -6.12 -16.98
N ILE A 111 -11.36 -7.29 -16.99
CA ILE A 111 -11.03 -8.38 -17.92
C ILE A 111 -11.46 -7.93 -19.33
N TRP A 112 -10.68 -8.23 -20.34
CA TRP A 112 -11.01 -7.92 -21.74
C TRP A 112 -12.39 -8.48 -22.13
N GLY A 113 -13.34 -7.60 -22.42
CA GLY A 113 -14.73 -7.97 -22.73
C GLY A 113 -15.50 -8.59 -21.56
N GLY A 114 -14.93 -8.65 -20.37
CA GLY A 114 -15.49 -9.24 -19.16
C GLY A 114 -15.79 -8.24 -18.05
N ASP A 115 -15.77 -8.74 -16.80
CA ASP A 115 -16.16 -7.97 -15.62
C ASP A 115 -15.04 -7.06 -15.11
N VAL A 116 -15.41 -5.98 -14.43
CA VAL A 116 -14.51 -5.18 -13.58
C VAL A 116 -14.18 -6.03 -12.36
N PHE A 117 -12.89 -6.27 -12.13
CA PHE A 117 -12.43 -7.08 -11.00
C PHE A 117 -11.92 -6.26 -9.82
N ASP A 118 -11.46 -5.01 -10.07
CA ASP A 118 -11.00 -4.11 -9.02
C ASP A 118 -11.02 -2.64 -9.47
N ASN A 119 -11.28 -1.72 -8.53
CA ASN A 119 -11.13 -0.29 -8.78
C ASN A 119 -11.01 0.50 -7.47
N SER A 120 -10.31 1.63 -7.51
CA SER A 120 -10.14 2.52 -6.35
C SER A 120 -11.32 3.49 -6.17
N TYR A 121 -12.04 3.80 -7.24
CA TYR A 121 -13.11 4.81 -7.23
C TYR A 121 -14.26 4.42 -6.30
N ASP A 122 -14.68 3.15 -6.33
CA ASP A 122 -15.77 2.66 -5.47
C ASP A 122 -15.35 2.58 -3.99
N ARG A 123 -14.04 2.52 -3.73
CA ARG A 123 -13.49 2.62 -2.37
C ARG A 123 -13.41 4.06 -1.87
N GLY A 124 -13.54 5.06 -2.77
CA GLY A 124 -13.43 6.47 -2.44
C GLY A 124 -12.04 6.90 -1.96
N ALA A 125 -11.00 6.12 -2.27
CA ALA A 125 -9.63 6.36 -1.85
C ALA A 125 -8.63 5.94 -2.93
N THR A 126 -7.54 6.69 -3.07
CA THR A 126 -6.40 6.30 -3.90
C THR A 126 -5.74 5.03 -3.36
N SER A 127 -4.98 4.37 -4.21
CA SER A 127 -4.12 3.23 -3.82
C SER A 127 -2.67 3.56 -4.12
N ALA A 128 -1.77 3.03 -3.30
CA ALA A 128 -0.33 3.21 -3.43
C ALA A 128 0.33 1.92 -3.92
N PHE A 129 1.21 2.04 -4.92
CA PHE A 129 1.93 0.91 -5.50
C PHE A 129 3.36 1.29 -5.84
N GLN A 130 4.33 0.47 -5.45
CA GLN A 130 5.73 0.64 -5.86
C GLN A 130 5.94 -0.03 -7.21
N ILE A 131 6.44 0.72 -8.20
CA ILE A 131 6.60 0.26 -9.59
C ILE A 131 8.07 0.04 -9.99
N GLY A 132 8.28 -0.77 -11.04
CA GLY A 132 9.60 -1.01 -11.64
C GLY A 132 10.53 -1.88 -10.80
N VAL A 133 10.02 -2.56 -9.77
CA VAL A 133 10.83 -3.35 -8.80
C VAL A 133 10.21 -4.72 -8.47
N GLY A 134 9.24 -5.18 -9.26
CA GLY A 134 8.61 -6.49 -9.12
C GLY A 134 7.61 -6.60 -7.96
N LYS A 135 7.02 -5.49 -7.53
CA LYS A 135 6.01 -5.44 -6.45
C LYS A 135 4.58 -5.45 -6.96
N VAL A 136 4.39 -5.20 -8.25
CA VAL A 136 3.11 -5.22 -8.97
C VAL A 136 3.17 -6.20 -10.14
N VAL A 137 2.07 -6.36 -10.87
CA VAL A 137 2.07 -7.18 -12.09
C VAL A 137 3.06 -6.62 -13.12
N PRO A 138 3.76 -7.47 -13.90
CA PRO A 138 4.83 -7.04 -14.81
C PRO A 138 4.44 -5.90 -15.75
N GLY A 139 3.19 -5.90 -16.25
CA GLY A 139 2.70 -4.85 -17.13
C GLY A 139 2.58 -3.47 -16.46
N TRP A 140 2.38 -3.40 -15.15
CA TRP A 140 2.43 -2.14 -14.41
C TRP A 140 3.87 -1.69 -14.18
N ASP A 141 4.77 -2.63 -13.80
CA ASP A 141 6.19 -2.35 -13.60
C ASP A 141 6.83 -1.73 -14.84
N VAL A 142 6.43 -2.19 -16.02
CA VAL A 142 6.95 -1.69 -17.30
C VAL A 142 6.10 -0.53 -17.84
N GLY A 143 4.78 -0.65 -17.75
CA GLY A 143 3.84 0.27 -18.40
C GLY A 143 3.71 1.62 -17.73
N LEU A 144 3.98 1.73 -16.43
CA LEU A 144 3.81 2.98 -15.69
C LEU A 144 5.11 3.74 -15.44
N VAL A 145 6.27 3.17 -15.75
CA VAL A 145 7.56 3.87 -15.74
C VAL A 145 7.67 4.76 -16.98
N GLY A 146 8.22 5.96 -16.79
CA GLY A 146 8.41 6.93 -17.87
C GLY A 146 7.16 7.72 -18.23
N VAL A 147 6.16 7.81 -17.34
CA VAL A 147 4.90 8.53 -17.55
C VAL A 147 4.85 9.77 -16.65
N PRO A 148 4.48 10.96 -17.14
CA PRO A 148 4.33 12.13 -16.30
C PRO A 148 3.20 11.99 -15.27
N VAL A 149 3.42 12.43 -14.03
CA VAL A 149 2.38 12.56 -13.01
C VAL A 149 1.28 13.51 -13.52
N GLY A 150 0.03 13.18 -13.23
CA GLY A 150 -1.17 13.84 -13.77
C GLY A 150 -1.68 13.19 -15.05
N SER A 151 -1.01 12.15 -15.56
CA SER A 151 -1.46 11.40 -16.73
C SER A 151 -2.55 10.39 -16.38
N ARG A 152 -3.48 10.19 -17.34
CA ARG A 152 -4.36 9.02 -17.41
C ARG A 152 -3.81 8.05 -18.44
N VAL A 153 -3.56 6.82 -18.04
CA VAL A 153 -2.94 5.77 -18.84
C VAL A 153 -3.87 4.59 -18.95
N MET A 154 -4.02 4.06 -20.17
CA MET A 154 -4.64 2.75 -20.37
C MET A 154 -3.55 1.72 -20.68
N LEU A 155 -3.60 0.58 -20.01
CA LEU A 155 -2.72 -0.58 -20.22
C LEU A 155 -3.56 -1.77 -20.63
N SER A 156 -3.12 -2.50 -21.66
CA SER A 156 -3.64 -3.83 -22.01
C SER A 156 -2.54 -4.86 -21.76
N LEU A 157 -2.80 -5.77 -20.80
CA LEU A 157 -1.85 -6.73 -20.28
C LEU A 157 -2.28 -8.14 -20.69
N PRO A 158 -1.59 -8.80 -21.63
CA PRO A 158 -1.77 -10.23 -21.84
C PRO A 158 -1.42 -11.02 -20.56
N PRO A 159 -1.81 -12.29 -20.44
CA PRO A 159 -1.63 -13.08 -19.21
C PRO A 159 -0.22 -13.02 -18.61
N ALA A 160 0.82 -13.06 -19.43
CA ALA A 160 2.22 -13.02 -18.99
C ALA A 160 2.60 -11.71 -18.27
N ASP A 161 1.98 -10.61 -18.65
CA ASP A 161 2.18 -9.29 -18.06
C ASP A 161 1.19 -8.98 -16.90
N GLY A 162 0.23 -9.90 -16.68
CA GLY A 162 -0.73 -9.88 -15.57
C GLY A 162 -0.40 -10.94 -14.51
N TYR A 163 -1.35 -11.85 -14.28
CA TYR A 163 -1.23 -12.92 -13.26
C TYR A 163 -0.75 -14.27 -13.83
N GLY A 164 -0.28 -14.29 -15.07
CA GLY A 164 0.23 -15.49 -15.73
C GLY A 164 -0.82 -16.59 -15.90
N SER A 165 -0.35 -17.81 -16.21
CA SER A 165 -1.22 -18.99 -16.42
C SER A 165 -1.95 -19.45 -15.14
N ALA A 166 -1.52 -19.01 -13.96
CA ALA A 166 -2.21 -19.32 -12.70
C ALA A 166 -3.47 -18.47 -12.51
N GLY A 167 -3.52 -17.28 -13.11
CA GLY A 167 -4.59 -16.32 -12.87
C GLY A 167 -4.63 -15.81 -11.43
N LYS A 168 -5.79 -15.29 -11.00
CA LYS A 168 -6.06 -14.83 -9.64
C LYS A 168 -7.49 -15.18 -9.25
N SER A 169 -7.68 -16.32 -8.61
CA SER A 169 -9.00 -16.91 -8.35
C SER A 169 -9.90 -16.07 -7.45
N ASP A 170 -9.34 -15.38 -6.44
CA ASP A 170 -10.06 -14.45 -5.56
C ASP A 170 -10.61 -13.22 -6.29
N ALA A 171 -9.98 -12.83 -7.40
CA ALA A 171 -10.43 -11.79 -8.31
C ALA A 171 -11.16 -12.34 -9.55
N LYS A 172 -11.41 -13.64 -9.64
CA LYS A 172 -12.03 -14.35 -10.78
C LYS A 172 -11.29 -14.14 -12.11
N ILE A 173 -9.98 -13.99 -12.06
CA ILE A 173 -9.12 -13.84 -13.23
C ILE A 173 -8.56 -15.22 -13.61
N GLY A 174 -8.86 -15.66 -14.84
CA GLY A 174 -8.34 -16.90 -15.41
C GLY A 174 -6.90 -16.75 -15.94
N GLY A 175 -6.24 -17.90 -16.17
CA GLY A 175 -4.85 -17.91 -16.65
C GLY A 175 -4.68 -17.49 -18.12
N THR A 176 -5.76 -17.26 -18.86
CA THR A 176 -5.77 -16.81 -20.25
C THR A 176 -6.32 -15.39 -20.42
N ASP A 177 -6.74 -14.76 -19.33
CA ASP A 177 -7.41 -13.46 -19.40
C ASP A 177 -6.42 -12.33 -19.66
N THR A 178 -6.71 -11.52 -20.66
CA THR A 178 -6.07 -10.23 -20.87
C THR A 178 -6.74 -9.19 -19.96
N LEU A 179 -5.94 -8.41 -19.25
CA LEU A 179 -6.43 -7.39 -18.33
C LEU A 179 -6.29 -6.01 -18.96
N VAL A 180 -7.29 -5.16 -18.74
CA VAL A 180 -7.23 -3.75 -19.12
C VAL A 180 -7.32 -2.90 -17.89
N PHE A 181 -6.38 -1.99 -17.71
CA PHE A 181 -6.37 -1.01 -16.65
C PHE A 181 -6.47 0.39 -17.21
N VAL A 182 -7.26 1.23 -16.57
CA VAL A 182 -7.17 2.69 -16.71
C VAL A 182 -6.66 3.23 -15.39
N VAL A 183 -5.53 3.93 -15.43
CA VAL A 183 -4.79 4.39 -14.25
C VAL A 183 -4.60 5.90 -14.34
N ASP A 184 -5.03 6.60 -13.30
CA ASP A 184 -4.72 8.01 -13.08
C ASP A 184 -3.52 8.10 -12.13
N ILE A 185 -2.42 8.65 -12.58
CA ILE A 185 -1.22 8.85 -11.75
C ILE A 185 -1.37 10.18 -11.01
N VAL A 186 -1.83 10.11 -9.75
CA VAL A 186 -2.11 11.29 -8.92
C VAL A 186 -0.84 11.90 -8.36
N ASN A 187 0.10 11.06 -7.93
CA ASN A 187 1.39 11.48 -7.39
C ASN A 187 2.43 10.37 -7.54
N ALA A 188 3.70 10.73 -7.42
CA ALA A 188 4.83 9.80 -7.36
C ALA A 188 5.78 10.22 -6.24
N ILE A 189 6.14 9.26 -5.38
CA ILE A 189 7.07 9.44 -4.26
C ILE A 189 8.33 8.64 -4.58
N GLY A 190 9.40 9.33 -4.89
CA GLY A 190 10.66 8.69 -5.28
C GLY A 190 11.34 7.92 -4.14
N PRO A 191 12.27 7.01 -4.47
CA PRO A 191 12.96 6.19 -3.47
C PRO A 191 13.86 6.98 -2.53
N SER A 192 14.25 8.20 -2.89
CA SER A 192 15.03 9.12 -2.05
C SER A 192 14.19 10.24 -1.43
N ALA A 193 12.84 10.14 -1.50
CA ALA A 193 11.98 11.13 -0.87
C ALA A 193 12.25 11.22 0.63
N ALA A 194 12.17 12.44 1.18
CA ALA A 194 12.43 12.74 2.58
C ALA A 194 11.35 13.65 3.16
N GLY A 195 11.41 13.91 4.45
CA GLY A 195 10.64 14.97 5.08
C GLY A 195 11.02 16.35 4.50
N GLN A 196 10.28 17.37 4.87
CA GLN A 196 10.52 18.72 4.37
C GLN A 196 11.87 19.26 4.86
N SER A 197 12.67 19.80 3.94
CA SER A 197 13.99 20.38 4.25
C SER A 197 13.90 21.71 5.02
N ASP A 198 12.75 22.37 4.95
CA ASP A 198 12.42 23.62 5.64
C ASP A 198 11.46 23.42 6.84
N ALA A 199 11.29 22.19 7.29
CA ALA A 199 10.46 21.87 8.47
C ALA A 199 10.96 22.62 9.71
N GLU A 200 10.03 23.10 10.54
CA GLU A 200 10.34 23.85 11.76
C GLU A 200 10.97 22.94 12.83
N VAL A 201 12.25 23.17 13.13
CA VAL A 201 12.99 22.39 14.12
C VAL A 201 12.37 22.57 15.51
N GLN A 202 12.14 21.47 16.20
CA GLN A 202 11.58 21.41 17.56
C GLN A 202 12.66 20.97 18.56
N PRO A 203 12.59 21.45 19.82
CA PRO A 203 13.54 21.03 20.85
C PRO A 203 13.35 19.53 21.18
N ALA A 204 14.45 18.77 21.08
CA ALA A 204 14.44 17.38 21.53
C ALA A 204 14.52 17.29 23.05
N PRO A 205 13.92 16.25 23.72
CA PRO A 205 14.10 16.00 25.14
C PRO A 205 15.58 15.78 25.48
N ALA A 206 16.03 16.28 26.64
CA ALA A 206 17.44 16.27 27.04
C ALA A 206 18.08 14.86 27.10
N ASN A 207 17.30 13.82 27.36
CA ASN A 207 17.77 12.43 27.48
C ASN A 207 17.26 11.55 26.33
N ALA A 208 16.86 12.14 25.19
CA ALA A 208 16.43 11.38 24.03
C ALA A 208 17.62 10.85 23.23
N PRO A 209 17.42 9.75 22.45
CA PRO A 209 18.34 9.40 21.39
C PRO A 209 18.68 10.58 20.50
N GLN A 210 19.96 10.73 20.16
CA GLN A 210 20.45 11.83 19.34
C GLN A 210 20.27 11.52 17.87
N VAL A 211 19.70 12.48 17.13
CA VAL A 211 19.51 12.40 15.67
C VAL A 211 20.41 13.42 15.02
N SER A 212 21.11 13.01 13.97
CA SER A 212 21.96 13.86 13.13
C SER A 212 21.68 13.61 11.65
N GLY A 213 22.06 14.57 10.82
CA GLY A 213 21.75 14.62 9.38
C GLY A 213 20.81 15.77 9.06
N ASP A 214 20.95 16.31 7.85
CA ASP A 214 20.16 17.43 7.37
C ASP A 214 18.68 17.05 7.17
N LEU A 215 17.80 18.02 7.36
CA LEU A 215 16.40 17.86 6.95
C LEU A 215 16.33 17.74 5.41
N GLY A 216 15.38 16.93 4.94
CA GLY A 216 15.26 16.63 3.51
C GLY A 216 16.24 15.56 2.99
N GLY A 217 16.94 14.85 3.88
CA GLY A 217 17.89 13.80 3.54
C GLY A 217 18.01 12.71 4.60
N PRO A 218 18.89 11.72 4.40
CA PRO A 218 19.14 10.64 5.35
C PRO A 218 19.53 11.17 6.73
N ALA A 219 19.02 10.51 7.76
CA ALA A 219 19.38 10.79 9.13
C ALA A 219 19.96 9.55 9.81
N THR A 220 20.86 9.78 10.77
CA THR A 220 21.39 8.74 11.64
C THR A 220 20.91 8.97 13.05
N ILE A 221 20.83 7.89 13.84
CA ILE A 221 20.38 7.93 15.22
C ILE A 221 21.37 7.20 16.13
N THR A 222 21.60 7.75 17.31
CA THR A 222 22.50 7.18 18.32
C THR A 222 21.80 7.23 19.68
N VAL A 223 21.83 6.11 20.38
CA VAL A 223 21.37 6.05 21.78
C VAL A 223 22.57 6.29 22.69
N PRO A 224 22.62 7.40 23.46
CA PRO A 224 23.73 7.66 24.39
C PRO A 224 23.81 6.58 25.46
N ALA A 225 25.03 6.23 25.87
CA ALA A 225 25.25 5.26 26.95
C ALA A 225 24.56 5.70 28.25
N GLY A 226 23.84 4.76 28.88
CA GLY A 226 23.09 5.02 30.12
C GLY A 226 21.71 5.68 29.90
N THR A 227 21.27 5.89 28.66
CA THR A 227 19.88 6.30 28.39
C THR A 227 18.94 5.17 28.82
N PRO A 228 17.93 5.43 29.70
CA PRO A 228 16.95 4.40 30.06
C PRO A 228 16.12 3.93 28.88
N GLU A 229 15.84 2.63 28.80
CA GLU A 229 14.92 2.10 27.80
C GLU A 229 13.51 2.70 27.97
N PRO A 230 12.77 2.92 26.87
CA PRO A 230 11.41 3.43 26.98
C PRO A 230 10.50 2.36 27.61
N ALA A 231 9.66 2.77 28.56
CA ALA A 231 8.66 1.89 29.17
C ALA A 231 7.40 1.74 28.32
N THR A 232 7.13 2.73 27.46
CA THR A 232 5.98 2.78 26.55
C THR A 232 6.42 3.34 25.19
N PRO A 233 5.71 3.01 24.10
CA PRO A 233 5.95 3.65 22.82
C PRO A 233 5.79 5.17 22.93
N SER A 234 6.65 5.92 22.26
CA SER A 234 6.57 7.37 22.20
C SER A 234 6.98 7.92 20.84
N VAL A 235 6.40 9.05 20.49
CA VAL A 235 6.70 9.82 19.29
C VAL A 235 7.03 11.26 19.70
N THR A 236 8.19 11.74 19.28
CA THR A 236 8.64 13.12 19.50
C THR A 236 8.86 13.79 18.17
N VAL A 237 8.20 14.92 17.90
CA VAL A 237 8.44 15.71 16.68
C VAL A 237 9.75 16.43 16.82
N LEU A 238 10.71 16.15 15.93
CA LEU A 238 12.04 16.80 15.87
C LEU A 238 12.03 17.97 14.89
N ALA A 239 11.29 17.86 13.80
CA ALA A 239 11.03 18.94 12.86
C ALA A 239 9.61 18.82 12.36
N LYS A 240 8.85 19.90 12.44
CA LYS A 240 7.43 19.95 12.11
C LYS A 240 7.24 20.37 10.67
N GLY A 241 6.67 19.49 9.85
CA GLY A 241 6.28 19.80 8.47
C GLY A 241 4.98 20.61 8.40
N THR A 242 4.60 20.97 7.19
CA THR A 242 3.42 21.80 6.89
C THR A 242 2.30 21.03 6.16
N GLY A 243 2.49 19.72 5.92
CA GLY A 243 1.51 18.89 5.24
C GLY A 243 0.26 18.60 6.06
N ALA A 244 -0.64 17.79 5.51
CA ALA A 244 -1.85 17.35 6.21
C ALA A 244 -1.48 16.56 7.48
N ALA A 245 -2.34 16.64 8.50
CA ALA A 245 -2.18 15.86 9.72
C ALA A 245 -2.35 14.36 9.44
N THR A 246 -1.42 13.54 9.92
CA THR A 246 -1.47 12.08 9.83
C THR A 246 -2.71 11.54 10.56
N GLN A 247 -3.34 10.55 9.96
CA GLN A 247 -4.52 9.87 10.49
C GLN A 247 -4.24 8.38 10.71
N LEU A 248 -5.17 7.66 11.35
CA LEU A 248 -5.14 6.20 11.38
C LEU A 248 -5.17 5.65 9.95
N GLY A 249 -4.39 4.61 9.67
CA GLY A 249 -4.26 4.03 8.34
C GLY A 249 -2.81 3.68 8.01
N GLN A 250 -2.41 3.84 6.74
CA GLN A 250 -1.04 3.60 6.29
C GLN A 250 -0.38 4.91 5.92
N VAL A 251 0.83 5.13 6.42
CA VAL A 251 1.68 6.29 6.11
C VAL A 251 2.95 5.82 5.44
N LEU A 252 3.27 6.39 4.31
CA LEU A 252 4.54 6.17 3.63
C LEU A 252 5.63 6.95 4.36
N VAL A 253 6.71 6.26 4.75
CA VAL A 253 7.79 6.83 5.55
C VAL A 253 9.16 6.42 5.03
N GLN A 254 10.16 7.25 5.33
CA GLN A 254 11.57 6.85 5.33
C GLN A 254 12.06 6.78 6.78
N TYR A 255 12.96 5.86 7.09
CA TYR A 255 13.49 5.75 8.44
C TYR A 255 14.92 5.22 8.51
N SER A 256 15.58 5.50 9.63
CA SER A 256 16.75 4.79 10.14
C SER A 256 16.50 4.41 11.58
N ALA A 257 16.85 3.20 11.96
CA ALA A 257 16.57 2.66 13.28
C ALA A 257 17.80 1.96 13.87
N VAL A 258 17.93 2.04 15.19
CA VAL A 258 18.92 1.29 15.98
C VAL A 258 18.25 0.63 17.17
N THR A 259 18.82 -0.47 17.64
CA THR A 259 18.45 -1.04 18.95
C THR A 259 18.92 -0.13 20.07
N TRP A 260 18.39 -0.30 21.26
CA TRP A 260 18.81 0.50 22.42
C TRP A 260 20.28 0.31 22.79
N THR A 261 20.88 -0.80 22.34
CA THR A 261 22.32 -1.10 22.47
C THR A 261 23.18 -0.53 21.33
N GLY A 262 22.58 0.24 20.41
CA GLY A 262 23.28 0.90 19.31
C GLY A 262 23.55 0.02 18.09
N GLN A 263 22.97 -1.18 18.00
CA GLN A 263 23.08 -2.02 16.81
C GLN A 263 22.11 -1.53 15.71
N ASP A 264 22.52 -1.66 14.46
CA ASP A 264 21.64 -1.36 13.33
C ASP A 264 20.36 -2.22 13.38
N ALA A 265 19.21 -1.56 13.36
CA ALA A 265 17.88 -2.19 13.33
C ALA A 265 17.17 -1.94 11.98
N GLY A 266 17.88 -1.43 10.99
CA GLY A 266 17.43 -1.23 9.62
C GLY A 266 17.29 0.22 9.20
N SER A 267 17.40 0.43 7.90
CA SER A 267 17.26 1.73 7.27
C SER A 267 16.70 1.57 5.86
N THR A 268 15.76 2.43 5.51
CA THR A 268 15.20 2.49 4.16
C THR A 268 16.09 3.29 3.20
N TRP A 269 17.06 4.03 3.70
CA TRP A 269 17.95 4.90 2.92
C TRP A 269 19.09 4.15 2.23
N THR A 270 19.55 3.04 2.80
CA THR A 270 20.79 2.36 2.41
C THR A 270 20.57 1.17 1.48
N THR A 271 19.34 0.73 1.31
CA THR A 271 19.00 -0.46 0.50
C THR A 271 18.36 -0.01 -0.82
N ALA A 272 18.69 -0.71 -1.92
CA ALA A 272 18.04 -0.44 -3.20
C ALA A 272 16.53 -0.81 -3.16
N PRO A 273 15.65 -0.09 -3.88
CA PRO A 273 14.21 -0.33 -3.85
C PRO A 273 13.79 -1.77 -4.17
N ALA A 274 14.45 -2.42 -5.14
CA ALA A 274 14.20 -3.82 -5.49
C ALA A 274 14.52 -4.80 -4.35
N GLN A 275 15.34 -4.38 -3.37
CA GLN A 275 15.75 -5.15 -2.19
C GLN A 275 15.02 -4.69 -0.92
N GLY A 276 13.97 -3.87 -1.06
CA GLY A 276 13.15 -3.38 0.04
C GLY A 276 13.57 -2.02 0.61
N GLY A 277 14.49 -1.31 -0.06
CA GLY A 277 14.83 0.08 0.27
C GLY A 277 13.83 1.10 -0.29
N GLY A 278 14.06 2.36 0.01
CA GLY A 278 13.14 3.45 -0.29
C GLY A 278 11.96 3.51 0.69
N PRO A 279 11.01 4.43 0.48
CA PRO A 279 9.88 4.60 1.37
C PRO A 279 9.10 3.30 1.59
N GLN A 280 8.57 3.11 2.81
CA GLN A 280 7.75 1.96 3.17
C GLN A 280 6.47 2.39 3.87
N GLU A 281 5.43 1.58 3.75
CA GLU A 281 4.18 1.81 4.48
C GLU A 281 4.33 1.42 5.95
N LEU A 282 3.95 2.34 6.82
CA LEU A 282 3.93 2.19 8.26
C LEU A 282 2.47 2.20 8.75
N PRO A 283 1.98 1.15 9.43
CA PRO A 283 0.63 1.12 9.95
C PRO A 283 0.48 2.01 11.18
N VAL A 284 -0.38 3.00 11.12
CA VAL A 284 -0.79 3.86 12.24
C VAL A 284 -2.15 3.37 12.72
N ALA A 285 -2.18 2.70 13.87
CA ALA A 285 -3.37 2.07 14.41
C ALA A 285 -3.54 2.39 15.89
N THR A 286 -4.78 2.42 16.36
CA THR A 286 -5.11 2.61 17.79
C THR A 286 -4.49 1.50 18.64
N GLY A 287 -3.82 1.87 19.73
CA GLY A 287 -3.11 0.94 20.61
C GLY A 287 -1.80 0.41 20.02
N GLY A 288 -1.44 0.81 18.80
CA GLY A 288 -0.19 0.42 18.15
C GLY A 288 0.99 1.32 18.57
N PRO A 289 2.24 0.89 18.30
CA PRO A 289 3.43 1.64 18.71
C PRO A 289 3.58 2.98 17.97
N PHE A 290 2.85 3.18 16.87
CA PHE A 290 2.89 4.38 16.04
C PHE A 290 1.64 5.25 16.18
N GLU A 291 0.75 4.98 17.13
CA GLU A 291 -0.46 5.79 17.37
C GLU A 291 -0.12 7.26 17.61
N GLY A 292 1.00 7.54 18.27
CA GLY A 292 1.49 8.90 18.51
C GLY A 292 1.81 9.73 17.26
N LEU A 293 1.78 9.12 16.07
CA LEU A 293 1.87 9.84 14.79
C LEU A 293 0.57 10.54 14.39
N VAL A 294 -0.57 10.13 14.97
CA VAL A 294 -1.86 10.78 14.67
C VAL A 294 -1.80 12.27 15.04
N GLY A 295 -2.15 13.12 14.07
CA GLY A 295 -2.09 14.57 14.22
C GLY A 295 -0.75 15.20 13.87
N VAL A 296 0.31 14.42 13.69
CA VAL A 296 1.62 14.93 13.23
C VAL A 296 1.51 15.29 11.74
N PRO A 297 1.90 16.50 11.30
CA PRO A 297 1.85 16.89 9.90
C PRO A 297 2.78 16.04 9.01
N LEU A 298 2.34 15.69 7.81
CA LEU A 298 3.22 15.12 6.80
C LEU A 298 4.35 16.09 6.46
N GLY A 299 5.49 15.57 6.04
CA GLY A 299 6.74 16.32 5.89
C GLY A 299 7.53 16.46 7.18
N SER A 300 7.00 16.05 8.34
CA SER A 300 7.71 16.08 9.62
C SER A 300 8.77 14.99 9.70
N ARG A 301 9.84 15.29 10.49
CA ARG A 301 10.79 14.31 11.01
C ARG A 301 10.49 14.06 12.48
N VAL A 302 10.34 12.80 12.85
CA VAL A 302 10.02 12.40 14.21
C VAL A 302 11.02 11.38 14.77
N LEU A 303 11.20 11.37 16.07
CA LEU A 303 11.85 10.31 16.83
C LEU A 303 10.76 9.37 17.35
N VAL A 304 10.84 8.11 17.00
CA VAL A 304 9.98 7.04 17.51
C VAL A 304 10.78 6.15 18.42
N GLN A 305 10.27 5.86 19.61
CA GLN A 305 10.87 4.95 20.57
C GLN A 305 9.87 3.84 20.88
N VAL A 306 10.31 2.60 20.76
CA VAL A 306 9.47 1.42 21.00
C VAL A 306 10.17 0.57 22.08
N PRO A 307 9.48 0.20 23.17
CA PRO A 307 10.05 -0.62 24.23
C PRO A 307 10.39 -2.03 23.73
N GLY A 308 11.37 -2.66 24.34
CA GLY A 308 11.64 -4.08 24.14
C GLY A 308 10.44 -4.93 24.56
N GLN A 309 10.19 -6.01 23.85
CA GLN A 309 9.09 -6.93 24.12
C GLN A 309 9.59 -8.37 24.11
N THR A 310 9.02 -9.19 24.98
CA THR A 310 9.22 -10.64 24.95
C THR A 310 7.91 -11.29 24.51
N ASP A 311 7.97 -12.05 23.43
CA ASP A 311 6.82 -12.82 22.95
C ASP A 311 6.52 -13.95 23.96
N PRO A 312 5.35 -13.93 24.60
CA PRO A 312 5.01 -14.90 25.64
C PRO A 312 4.82 -16.32 25.09
N SER A 313 4.63 -16.47 23.79
CA SER A 313 4.40 -17.76 23.15
C SER A 313 5.70 -18.46 22.74
N SER A 314 6.68 -17.70 22.26
CA SER A 314 7.98 -18.20 21.79
C SER A 314 9.12 -17.97 22.77
N GLY A 315 8.96 -17.06 23.74
CA GLY A 315 10.02 -16.63 24.64
C GLY A 315 11.11 -15.77 23.96
N GLN A 316 10.91 -15.40 22.71
CA GLN A 316 11.84 -14.53 21.99
C GLN A 316 11.73 -13.10 22.47
N SER A 317 12.86 -12.49 22.83
CA SER A 317 12.93 -11.09 23.21
C SER A 317 13.36 -10.24 22.01
N GLN A 318 12.59 -9.18 21.78
CA GLN A 318 12.95 -8.14 20.81
C GLN A 318 13.48 -6.94 21.60
N PRO A 319 14.65 -6.37 21.25
CA PRO A 319 15.21 -5.23 21.93
C PRO A 319 14.34 -3.98 21.75
N ALA A 320 14.47 -3.03 22.66
CA ALA A 320 13.95 -1.68 22.47
C ALA A 320 14.62 -1.03 21.25
N ILE A 321 13.86 -0.23 20.51
CA ILE A 321 14.27 0.42 19.25
C ILE A 321 14.06 1.92 19.37
N ALA A 322 15.04 2.67 18.84
CA ALA A 322 14.92 4.07 18.52
C ALA A 322 15.00 4.25 17.00
N ALA A 323 14.05 4.96 16.41
CA ALA A 323 14.01 5.23 14.99
C ALA A 323 13.79 6.72 14.72
N VAL A 324 14.52 7.28 13.76
CA VAL A 324 14.19 8.56 13.15
C VAL A 324 13.38 8.28 11.91
N VAL A 325 12.22 8.93 11.80
CA VAL A 325 11.22 8.66 10.77
C VAL A 325 10.80 9.96 10.09
N ASP A 326 10.83 9.99 8.77
CA ASP A 326 10.29 11.07 7.93
C ASP A 326 8.93 10.65 7.41
N LEU A 327 7.90 11.46 7.66
CA LEU A 327 6.52 11.22 7.24
C LEU A 327 6.31 11.81 5.84
N LEU A 328 6.05 10.96 4.84
CA LEU A 328 6.02 11.40 3.44
C LEU A 328 4.60 11.60 2.91
N TYR A 329 3.75 10.59 3.05
CA TYR A 329 2.43 10.58 2.46
C TYR A 329 1.47 9.65 3.20
N GLN A 330 0.18 10.04 3.31
CA GLN A 330 -0.88 9.18 3.84
C GLN A 330 -1.44 8.33 2.70
N THR A 331 -1.13 7.03 2.66
CA THR A 331 -1.57 6.16 1.56
C THR A 331 -2.98 5.64 1.75
N THR A 332 -3.39 5.38 3.00
CA THR A 332 -4.77 5.03 3.34
C THR A 332 -5.20 5.69 4.64
N VAL A 333 -6.50 5.94 4.78
CA VAL A 333 -7.12 6.41 6.03
C VAL A 333 -8.09 5.34 6.50
N THR A 334 -7.94 4.92 7.75
CA THR A 334 -8.93 4.05 8.38
C THR A 334 -10.11 4.92 8.85
N PRO A 335 -11.33 4.71 8.34
CA PRO A 335 -12.49 5.47 8.82
C PRO A 335 -12.63 5.33 10.33
N ALA A 336 -12.90 6.45 11.01
CA ALA A 336 -13.25 6.41 12.42
C ALA A 336 -14.46 5.48 12.60
N ALA A 337 -14.38 4.55 13.56
CA ALA A 337 -15.53 3.73 13.89
C ALA A 337 -16.71 4.65 14.20
N THR A 338 -17.75 4.58 13.40
CA THR A 338 -18.99 5.31 13.68
C THR A 338 -19.46 4.81 15.05
N PRO A 339 -19.67 5.68 16.05
CA PRO A 339 -20.21 5.22 17.32
C PRO A 339 -21.53 4.54 17.02
N SER A 340 -21.63 3.25 17.37
CA SER A 340 -22.87 2.49 17.23
C SER A 340 -23.88 3.21 18.10
N GLY A 341 -24.72 4.05 17.47
CA GLY A 341 -25.79 4.76 18.14
C GLY A 341 -26.66 3.72 18.83
N SER A 342 -26.70 3.75 20.15
CA SER A 342 -27.68 3.02 20.92
C SER A 342 -29.03 3.30 20.30
N ALA A 343 -29.64 2.27 19.73
CA ALA A 343 -31.02 2.36 19.28
C ALA A 343 -31.85 2.95 20.41
N PRO A 344 -32.72 3.97 20.18
CA PRO A 344 -33.60 4.45 21.22
C PRO A 344 -34.48 3.27 21.67
N ALA A 345 -34.48 3.03 22.97
CA ALA A 345 -35.32 2.04 23.60
C ALA A 345 -36.78 2.21 23.12
N SER A 346 -37.31 1.14 22.52
CA SER A 346 -38.74 1.05 22.15
C SER A 346 -39.60 1.40 23.37
N GLY A 347 -40.14 2.61 23.36
CA GLY A 347 -41.18 3.02 24.27
C GLY A 347 -42.44 2.22 23.96
N SER A 348 -42.92 1.50 24.97
CA SER A 348 -44.15 0.73 24.98
C SER A 348 -45.31 1.56 24.46
N ALA A 349 -46.05 1.07 23.46
CA ALA A 349 -47.32 1.62 23.04
C ALA A 349 -48.39 1.40 24.11
N PRO A 350 -49.25 2.36 24.45
CA PRO A 350 -50.47 2.10 25.22
C PRO A 350 -51.57 1.57 24.29
N ALA A 351 -52.30 0.61 24.84
CA ALA A 351 -53.38 -0.16 24.19
C ALA A 351 -54.63 0.65 23.85
N SER A 352 -55.24 0.25 22.78
CA SER A 352 -56.66 0.22 22.39
C SER A 352 -57.67 1.16 23.04
N GLY A 353 -58.28 2.02 22.23
CA GLY A 353 -59.61 2.60 22.44
C GLY A 353 -60.44 2.46 21.19
N SER A 354 -61.58 1.83 21.33
CA SER A 354 -62.54 1.41 20.32
C SER A 354 -63.15 2.54 19.50
N ALA A 355 -63.52 2.23 18.26
CA ALA A 355 -64.35 3.00 17.36
C ALA A 355 -65.80 3.24 17.89
N PRO A 356 -66.56 4.21 17.31
CA PRO A 356 -67.62 3.74 16.45
C PRO A 356 -67.74 4.47 15.09
N ALA A 357 -68.39 3.74 14.20
CA ALA A 357 -68.76 4.11 12.84
C ALA A 357 -69.83 5.20 12.76
N SER A 358 -69.87 5.95 11.68
CA SER A 358 -71.09 6.09 10.84
C SER A 358 -71.00 7.23 9.82
N ALA A 359 -71.44 6.87 8.64
CA ALA A 359 -72.16 7.64 7.61
C ALA A 359 -71.40 8.51 6.62
N ALA A 360 -71.33 8.02 5.40
CA ALA A 360 -71.51 8.82 4.17
C ALA A 360 -72.98 9.25 4.03
N PRO A 361 -73.33 10.33 3.25
CA PRO A 361 -73.33 10.12 1.80
C PRO A 361 -73.11 11.37 0.92
N SER A 362 -72.81 11.09 -0.33
CA SER A 362 -73.43 11.56 -1.57
C SER A 362 -73.18 12.97 -2.10
N SER A 363 -72.62 12.96 -3.34
CA SER A 363 -73.11 13.62 -4.55
C SER A 363 -72.96 15.12 -4.75
N ALA A 364 -72.24 15.52 -5.76
CA ALA A 364 -72.66 16.20 -7.00
C ALA A 364 -71.59 17.14 -7.56
N ALA A 365 -71.13 16.88 -8.74
CA ALA A 365 -70.74 17.84 -9.75
C ALA A 365 -72.03 18.47 -10.35
N PRO A 366 -72.08 19.55 -11.18
CA PRO A 366 -71.07 19.95 -12.17
C PRO A 366 -70.97 21.49 -12.42
N THR A 367 -70.14 21.82 -13.44
CA THR A 367 -70.18 22.96 -14.41
C THR A 367 -69.77 24.35 -13.95
N SER A 368 -68.74 24.91 -14.51
CA SER A 368 -68.60 25.79 -15.69
C SER A 368 -67.13 25.91 -16.06
#